data_2b1f5218c4f421f7328b9c863fc80c91
#
_entry.id   2b1f5218c4f421f7328b9c863fc80c91
#
_cell.length_a   1.000
_cell.length_b   1.000
_cell.length_c   1.000
_cell.angle_alpha   90.00
_cell.angle_beta   90.00
_cell.angle_gamma   90.00
#
_symmetry.space_group_name_H-M   'P 1'
#
loop_
_entity.id
_entity.type
_entity.pdbx_description
1 polymer ?
#
loop_
_entity_poly.entity_id
_entity_poly.type
_entity_poly.pdbx_seq_one_letter_code
_entity_poly.pdbx_strand_id
1 'polypeptide(L)'
;MSVTTVLFDLDGTLLPLNQDEFVIQYFKHLAAYLAPHGYDPELFTKAIYAGVRAMTENDGRDYNEAVFWEEFSHFFPQAREEMHLFDDFYANHFSKLQAFCSCNPRMRALIDRVKESGRTVVLATNPVFPATATEQRIRWAGLVPEDF
;
A
#
# COMPACT_ATOMS: atom_id res chain seq x y z
N MET A 1 -19.30 -7.65 -28.16
CA MET A 1 -17.95 -7.69 -27.55
C MET A 1 -18.04 -8.54 -26.29
N SER A 2 -17.10 -9.46 -26.07
CA SER A 2 -17.03 -10.24 -24.82
C SER A 2 -15.99 -9.61 -23.89
N VAL A 3 -16.31 -9.54 -22.60
CA VAL A 3 -15.36 -9.13 -21.55
C VAL A 3 -14.34 -10.24 -21.36
N THR A 4 -13.06 -9.95 -21.54
CA THR A 4 -11.95 -10.93 -21.41
C THR A 4 -11.13 -10.72 -20.14
N THR A 5 -11.21 -9.55 -19.54
CA THR A 5 -10.41 -9.16 -18.38
C THR A 5 -11.30 -8.46 -17.35
N VAL A 6 -11.09 -8.78 -16.07
CA VAL A 6 -11.75 -8.14 -14.93
C VAL A 6 -10.68 -7.52 -14.04
N LEU A 7 -10.80 -6.23 -13.79
CA LEU A 7 -9.91 -5.48 -12.91
C LEU A 7 -10.58 -5.32 -11.55
N PHE A 8 -9.85 -5.63 -10.49
CA PHE A 8 -10.31 -5.42 -9.12
C PHE A 8 -9.43 -4.40 -8.41
N ASP A 9 -10.06 -3.49 -7.71
CA ASP A 9 -9.38 -2.69 -6.70
C ASP A 9 -9.21 -3.50 -5.41
N LEU A 10 -8.26 -3.10 -4.55
CA LEU A 10 -7.95 -3.81 -3.29
C LEU A 10 -8.65 -3.18 -2.09
N ASP A 11 -8.25 -1.97 -1.74
CA ASP A 11 -8.62 -1.35 -0.48
C ASP A 11 -10.07 -0.82 -0.51
N GLY A 12 -10.91 -1.34 0.40
CA GLY A 12 -12.35 -1.05 0.38
C GLY A 12 -13.16 -1.88 -0.63
N THR A 13 -12.49 -2.70 -1.46
CA THR A 13 -13.11 -3.57 -2.48
C THR A 13 -12.89 -5.05 -2.14
N LEU A 14 -11.73 -5.61 -2.47
CA LEU A 14 -11.37 -7.00 -2.12
C LEU A 14 -11.00 -7.13 -0.64
N LEU A 15 -10.37 -6.12 -0.07
CA LEU A 15 -10.02 -6.01 1.34
C LEU A 15 -10.96 -4.99 2.02
N PRO A 16 -11.98 -5.41 2.75
CA PRO A 16 -12.85 -4.49 3.47
C PRO A 16 -12.08 -3.78 4.59
N LEU A 17 -12.02 -2.46 4.52
CA LEU A 17 -11.43 -1.59 5.53
C LEU A 17 -12.07 -0.20 5.49
N ASN A 18 -11.94 0.54 6.59
CA ASN A 18 -12.18 1.97 6.59
C ASN A 18 -10.88 2.68 6.21
N GLN A 19 -10.84 3.32 5.04
CA GLN A 19 -9.61 3.93 4.50
C GLN A 19 -9.06 5.03 5.41
N ASP A 20 -9.91 5.90 5.95
CA ASP A 20 -9.45 6.99 6.82
C ASP A 20 -8.83 6.45 8.10
N GLU A 21 -9.48 5.49 8.74
CA GLU A 21 -8.97 4.83 9.94
C GLU A 21 -7.65 4.10 9.66
N PHE A 22 -7.58 3.33 8.56
CA PHE A 22 -6.38 2.60 8.16
C PHE A 22 -5.19 3.55 7.95
N VAL A 23 -5.38 4.65 7.23
CA VAL A 23 -4.33 5.66 6.97
C VAL A 23 -3.86 6.31 8.28
N ILE A 24 -4.78 6.67 9.18
CA ILE A 24 -4.43 7.23 10.49
C ILE A 24 -3.58 6.24 11.30
N GLN A 25 -3.98 4.97 11.35
CA GLN A 25 -3.23 3.95 12.08
C GLN A 25 -1.89 3.64 11.42
N TYR A 26 -1.84 3.60 10.10
CA TYR A 26 -0.59 3.43 9.36
C TYR A 26 0.42 4.54 9.70
N PHE A 27 0.02 5.80 9.63
CA PHE A 27 0.92 6.92 9.97
C PHE A 27 1.36 6.87 11.42
N LYS A 28 0.45 6.56 12.34
CA LYS A 28 0.74 6.43 13.76
C LYS A 28 1.80 5.34 14.04
N HIS A 29 1.65 4.17 13.41
CA HIS A 29 2.58 3.05 13.60
C HIS A 29 3.95 3.35 12.97
N LEU A 30 3.97 3.89 11.76
CA LEU A 30 5.21 4.22 11.06
C LEU A 30 5.97 5.36 11.76
N ALA A 31 5.29 6.43 12.17
CA ALA A 31 5.89 7.53 12.92
C ALA A 31 6.45 7.06 14.26
N ALA A 32 5.72 6.22 15.00
CA ALA A 32 6.17 5.67 16.27
C ALA A 32 7.40 4.76 16.11
N TYR A 33 7.47 4.02 15.00
CA TYR A 33 8.61 3.18 14.67
C TYR A 33 9.86 4.01 14.32
N LEU A 34 9.70 5.09 13.57
CA LEU A 34 10.79 5.93 13.09
C LEU A 34 11.26 7.00 14.10
N ALA A 35 10.44 7.35 15.08
CA ALA A 35 10.79 8.39 16.09
C ALA A 35 12.12 8.12 16.83
N PRO A 36 12.46 6.89 17.28
CA PRO A 36 13.77 6.58 17.88
C PRO A 36 14.95 6.78 16.94
N HIS A 37 14.72 6.82 15.62
CA HIS A 37 15.72 7.02 14.57
C HIS A 37 15.87 8.49 14.16
N GLY A 38 15.26 9.43 14.92
CA GLY A 38 15.43 10.86 14.67
C GLY A 38 14.40 11.49 13.73
N TYR A 39 13.35 10.75 13.36
CA TYR A 39 12.24 11.29 12.56
C TYR A 39 11.22 11.98 13.49
N ASP A 40 11.17 13.31 13.45
CA ASP A 40 10.14 14.06 14.18
C ASP A 40 8.74 13.72 13.65
N PRO A 41 7.78 13.31 14.52
CA PRO A 41 6.47 12.82 14.07
C PRO A 41 5.62 13.86 13.33
N GLU A 42 5.72 15.16 13.70
CA GLU A 42 4.93 16.21 13.04
C GLU A 42 5.50 16.50 11.65
N LEU A 43 6.83 16.63 11.56
CA LEU A 43 7.53 16.82 10.29
C LEU A 43 7.36 15.60 9.38
N PHE A 44 7.42 14.40 9.98
CA PHE A 44 7.21 13.13 9.25
C PHE A 44 5.83 13.08 8.58
N THR A 45 4.78 13.47 9.29
CA THR A 45 3.43 13.51 8.72
C THR A 45 3.36 14.46 7.51
N LYS A 46 3.98 15.63 7.60
CA LYS A 46 4.05 16.59 6.49
C LYS A 46 4.81 16.00 5.29
N ALA A 47 5.95 15.35 5.55
CA ALA A 47 6.77 14.73 4.52
C ALA A 47 6.02 13.61 3.76
N ILE A 48 5.29 12.76 4.50
CA ILE A 48 4.47 11.70 3.89
C ILE A 48 3.38 12.31 2.98
N TYR A 49 2.64 13.32 3.46
CA TYR A 49 1.63 13.96 2.62
C TYR A 49 2.21 14.62 1.38
N ALA A 50 3.38 15.26 1.48
CA ALA A 50 4.08 15.84 0.34
C ALA A 50 4.48 14.75 -0.69
N GLY A 51 5.09 13.66 -0.22
CA GLY A 51 5.47 12.52 -1.08
C GLY A 51 4.27 11.84 -1.74
N VAL A 52 3.16 11.62 -1.00
CA VAL A 52 1.92 11.05 -1.57
C VAL A 52 1.33 11.99 -2.61
N ARG A 53 1.34 13.29 -2.36
CA ARG A 53 0.89 14.29 -3.34
C ARG A 53 1.75 14.24 -4.60
N ALA A 54 3.07 14.18 -4.47
CA ALA A 54 3.98 14.06 -5.61
C ALA A 54 3.68 12.82 -6.47
N MET A 55 3.39 11.67 -5.82
CA MET A 55 2.96 10.45 -6.54
C MET A 55 1.62 10.64 -7.26
N THR A 56 0.67 11.36 -6.66
CA THR A 56 -0.66 11.58 -7.24
C THR A 56 -0.60 12.55 -8.44
N GLU A 57 0.30 13.53 -8.36
CA GLU A 57 0.54 14.53 -9.42
C GLU A 57 1.58 14.05 -10.46
N ASN A 58 2.14 12.85 -10.32
CA ASN A 58 3.14 12.27 -11.21
C ASN A 58 2.56 12.09 -12.63
N ASP A 59 3.22 12.65 -13.62
CA ASP A 59 2.82 12.59 -15.03
C ASP A 59 3.29 11.30 -15.75
N GLY A 60 3.90 10.37 -15.02
CA GLY A 60 4.35 9.07 -15.52
C GLY A 60 5.73 9.07 -16.17
N ARG A 61 6.52 10.14 -16.05
CA ARG A 61 7.93 10.17 -16.50
C ARG A 61 8.85 9.37 -15.61
N ASP A 62 8.54 9.30 -14.31
CA ASP A 62 9.27 8.58 -13.31
C ASP A 62 8.37 7.61 -12.53
N TYR A 63 8.98 6.65 -11.83
CA TYR A 63 8.23 5.78 -10.93
C TYR A 63 7.73 6.54 -9.70
N ASN A 64 6.56 6.18 -9.19
CA ASN A 64 5.99 6.76 -7.97
C ASN A 64 6.95 6.72 -6.78
N GLU A 65 7.70 5.63 -6.64
CA GLU A 65 8.74 5.51 -5.61
C GLU A 65 9.82 6.61 -5.74
N ALA A 66 10.28 6.88 -6.96
CA ALA A 66 11.32 7.89 -7.19
C ALA A 66 10.83 9.30 -6.82
N VAL A 67 9.63 9.68 -7.28
CA VAL A 67 9.06 11.00 -6.98
C VAL A 67 8.70 11.14 -5.50
N PHE A 68 8.26 10.05 -4.85
CA PHE A 68 8.02 10.06 -3.41
C PHE A 68 9.30 10.36 -2.63
N TRP A 69 10.36 9.61 -2.87
CA TRP A 69 11.62 9.77 -2.15
C TRP A 69 12.32 11.09 -2.46
N GLU A 70 12.16 11.63 -3.66
CA GLU A 70 12.66 12.97 -3.99
C GLU A 70 12.01 14.02 -3.09
N GLU A 71 10.69 14.03 -3.03
CA GLU A 71 9.94 15.01 -2.23
C GLU A 71 10.14 14.79 -0.72
N PHE A 72 10.10 13.54 -0.26
CA PHE A 72 10.30 13.19 1.15
C PHE A 72 11.68 13.61 1.67
N SER A 73 12.71 13.50 0.82
CA SER A 73 14.10 13.84 1.16
C SER A 73 14.32 15.35 1.40
N HIS A 74 13.43 16.22 0.93
CA HIS A 74 13.47 17.64 1.28
C HIS A 74 13.22 17.88 2.78
N PHE A 75 12.47 17.00 3.42
CA PHE A 75 12.19 17.06 4.86
C PHE A 75 13.21 16.26 5.69
N PHE A 76 13.64 15.12 5.16
CA PHE A 76 14.58 14.18 5.80
C PHE A 76 15.68 13.78 4.80
N PRO A 77 16.75 14.58 4.66
CA PRO A 77 17.81 14.30 3.69
C PRO A 77 18.49 12.94 3.88
N GLN A 78 18.54 12.43 5.12
CA GLN A 78 19.11 11.13 5.45
C GLN A 78 18.26 9.94 4.99
N ALA A 79 16.98 10.15 4.67
CA ALA A 79 16.05 9.05 4.44
C ALA A 79 16.45 8.10 3.31
N ARG A 80 17.14 8.59 2.29
CA ARG A 80 17.64 7.74 1.19
C ARG A 80 18.75 6.77 1.63
N GLU A 81 19.55 7.14 2.62
CA GLU A 81 20.59 6.28 3.20
C GLU A 81 19.99 5.31 4.23
N GLU A 82 18.83 5.69 4.79
CA GLU A 82 18.11 4.96 5.83
C GLU A 82 16.91 4.17 5.29
N MET A 83 16.82 3.92 3.98
CA MET A 83 15.70 3.18 3.38
C MET A 83 15.47 1.82 4.03
N HIS A 84 16.52 1.17 4.55
CA HIS A 84 16.42 -0.08 5.27
C HIS A 84 15.49 -0.04 6.49
N LEU A 85 15.29 1.13 7.13
CA LEU A 85 14.34 1.29 8.24
C LEU A 85 12.90 1.18 7.74
N PHE A 86 12.61 1.76 6.58
CA PHE A 86 11.29 1.65 5.97
C PHE A 86 11.02 0.23 5.48
N ASP A 87 12.02 -0.42 4.88
CA ASP A 87 11.93 -1.82 4.47
C ASP A 87 11.66 -2.74 5.67
N ASP A 88 12.36 -2.52 6.79
CA ASP A 88 12.15 -3.27 8.04
C ASP A 88 10.73 -3.05 8.59
N PHE A 89 10.25 -1.80 8.59
CA PHE A 89 8.87 -1.53 8.99
C PHE A 89 7.87 -2.33 8.16
N TYR A 90 7.98 -2.31 6.83
CA TYR A 90 7.07 -3.04 5.96
C TYR A 90 7.20 -4.55 6.11
N ALA A 91 8.41 -5.06 6.31
CA ALA A 91 8.64 -6.49 6.48
C ALA A 91 8.13 -7.02 7.83
N ASN A 92 8.36 -6.28 8.93
CA ASN A 92 8.24 -6.81 10.29
C ASN A 92 7.18 -6.13 11.17
N HIS A 93 6.71 -4.94 10.80
CA HIS A 93 5.81 -4.13 11.63
C HIS A 93 4.47 -3.81 10.98
N PHE A 94 4.41 -3.75 9.65
CA PHE A 94 3.22 -3.42 8.88
C PHE A 94 2.06 -4.41 9.12
N SER A 95 2.36 -5.67 9.41
CA SER A 95 1.37 -6.71 9.70
C SER A 95 0.44 -6.38 10.87
N LYS A 96 0.84 -5.49 11.80
CA LYS A 96 0.00 -5.02 12.91
C LYS A 96 -1.24 -4.28 12.41
N LEU A 97 -1.19 -3.71 11.22
CA LEU A 97 -2.30 -2.99 10.61
C LEU A 97 -3.42 -3.91 10.11
N GLN A 98 -3.17 -5.21 10.02
CA GLN A 98 -4.22 -6.19 9.70
C GLN A 98 -5.40 -6.11 10.68
N ALA A 99 -5.17 -5.70 11.93
CA ALA A 99 -6.23 -5.54 12.93
C ALA A 99 -7.30 -4.49 12.55
N PHE A 100 -6.97 -3.59 11.62
CA PHE A 100 -7.88 -2.56 11.10
C PHE A 100 -8.53 -2.95 9.76
N CYS A 101 -8.33 -4.18 9.33
CA CYS A 101 -8.90 -4.74 8.11
C CYS A 101 -9.84 -5.90 8.46
N SER A 102 -10.76 -6.20 7.55
CA SER A 102 -11.63 -7.36 7.64
C SER A 102 -11.36 -8.31 6.47
N CYS A 103 -11.62 -9.60 6.67
CA CYS A 103 -11.59 -10.56 5.59
C CYS A 103 -13.03 -10.91 5.17
N ASN A 104 -13.31 -10.83 3.87
CA ASN A 104 -14.57 -11.31 3.34
C ASN A 104 -14.35 -12.65 2.61
N PRO A 105 -14.81 -13.79 3.17
CA PRO A 105 -14.56 -15.12 2.61
C PRO A 105 -15.18 -15.32 1.21
N ARG A 106 -16.11 -14.44 0.79
CA ARG A 106 -16.69 -14.49 -0.55
C ARG A 106 -15.73 -14.02 -1.64
N MET A 107 -14.66 -13.28 -1.29
CA MET A 107 -13.73 -12.74 -2.27
C MET A 107 -12.94 -13.87 -2.95
N ARG A 108 -12.50 -14.88 -2.21
CA ARG A 108 -11.86 -16.08 -2.79
C ARG A 108 -12.75 -16.73 -3.84
N ALA A 109 -13.99 -17.03 -3.47
CA ALA A 109 -14.95 -17.66 -4.37
C ALA A 109 -15.28 -16.78 -5.60
N LEU A 110 -15.29 -15.45 -5.44
CA LEU A 110 -15.50 -14.51 -6.54
C LEU A 110 -14.35 -14.59 -7.54
N ILE A 111 -13.11 -14.52 -7.08
CA ILE A 111 -11.91 -14.59 -7.93
C ILE A 111 -11.87 -15.94 -8.69
N ASP A 112 -12.12 -17.05 -7.98
CA ASP A 112 -12.15 -18.39 -8.60
C ASP A 112 -13.18 -18.47 -9.71
N ARG A 113 -14.40 -17.98 -9.48
CA ARG A 113 -15.46 -17.96 -10.51
C ARG A 113 -15.10 -17.11 -11.73
N VAL A 114 -14.42 -16.00 -11.56
CA VAL A 114 -13.97 -15.16 -12.68
C VAL A 114 -12.94 -15.93 -13.51
N LYS A 115 -11.95 -16.57 -12.86
CA LYS A 115 -10.94 -17.42 -13.50
C LYS A 115 -11.57 -18.61 -14.24
N GLU A 116 -12.49 -19.34 -13.59
CA GLU A 116 -13.22 -20.47 -14.17
C GLU A 116 -14.04 -20.08 -15.42
N SER A 117 -14.46 -18.82 -15.50
CA SER A 117 -15.15 -18.30 -16.69
C SER A 117 -14.21 -17.97 -17.85
N GLY A 118 -12.91 -18.30 -17.72
CA GLY A 118 -11.88 -18.05 -18.74
C GLY A 118 -11.44 -16.59 -18.88
N ARG A 119 -11.68 -15.77 -17.86
CA ARG A 119 -11.27 -14.35 -17.86
C ARG A 119 -9.97 -14.15 -17.10
N THR A 120 -9.18 -13.21 -17.59
CA THR A 120 -8.00 -12.72 -16.86
C THR A 120 -8.45 -11.88 -15.67
N VAL A 121 -7.83 -12.10 -14.50
CA VAL A 121 -8.02 -11.30 -13.29
C VAL A 121 -6.80 -10.41 -13.10
N VAL A 122 -7.02 -9.13 -12.84
CA VAL A 122 -5.97 -8.14 -12.63
C VAL A 122 -6.28 -7.34 -11.36
N LEU A 123 -5.28 -7.17 -10.51
CA LEU A 123 -5.36 -6.21 -9.40
C LEU A 123 -5.00 -4.82 -9.93
N ALA A 124 -5.95 -3.90 -9.86
CA ALA A 124 -5.81 -2.52 -10.32
C ALA A 124 -5.93 -1.56 -9.14
N THR A 125 -5.04 -1.72 -8.15
CA THR A 125 -4.97 -0.83 -6.98
C THR A 125 -4.09 0.39 -7.26
N ASN A 126 -4.32 1.50 -6.53
CA ASN A 126 -3.46 2.67 -6.63
C ASN A 126 -2.06 2.36 -6.02
N PRO A 127 -0.96 2.50 -6.77
CA PRO A 127 0.38 2.08 -6.34
C PRO A 127 1.07 3.13 -5.45
N VAL A 128 0.45 3.48 -4.31
CA VAL A 128 1.01 4.42 -3.30
C VAL A 128 1.75 3.70 -2.17
N PHE A 129 1.70 2.37 -2.12
CA PHE A 129 2.42 1.56 -1.16
C PHE A 129 3.47 0.68 -1.86
N PRO A 130 4.59 0.31 -1.20
CA PRO A 130 5.54 -0.63 -1.76
C PRO A 130 4.90 -2.02 -1.97
N ALA A 131 5.51 -2.81 -2.86
CA ALA A 131 5.02 -4.14 -3.21
C ALA A 131 4.81 -5.03 -1.97
N THR A 132 5.75 -5.01 -1.02
CA THR A 132 5.68 -5.77 0.25
C THR A 132 4.40 -5.49 1.03
N ALA A 133 3.98 -4.22 1.13
CA ALA A 133 2.75 -3.84 1.82
C ALA A 133 1.50 -4.25 1.02
N THR A 134 1.55 -4.14 -0.30
CA THR A 134 0.45 -4.55 -1.18
C THR A 134 0.21 -6.05 -1.11
N GLU A 135 1.27 -6.85 -1.17
CA GLU A 135 1.18 -8.31 -1.05
C GLU A 135 0.63 -8.77 0.31
N GLN A 136 1.03 -8.11 1.39
CA GLN A 136 0.46 -8.41 2.71
C GLN A 136 -1.04 -8.16 2.73
N ARG A 137 -1.50 -7.02 2.17
CA ARG A 137 -2.93 -6.68 2.10
C ARG A 137 -3.73 -7.64 1.21
N ILE A 138 -3.14 -8.14 0.12
CA ILE A 138 -3.74 -9.23 -0.67
C ILE A 138 -3.97 -10.46 0.21
N ARG A 139 -2.97 -10.85 1.01
CA ARG A 139 -3.08 -12.00 1.94
C ARG A 139 -4.13 -11.76 3.05
N TRP A 140 -4.25 -10.53 3.54
CA TRP A 140 -5.31 -10.19 4.52
C TRP A 140 -6.72 -10.29 3.93
N ALA A 141 -6.86 -10.09 2.62
CA ALA A 141 -8.12 -10.32 1.90
C ALA A 141 -8.43 -11.82 1.70
N GLY A 142 -7.54 -12.74 2.13
CA GLY A 142 -7.69 -14.19 1.91
C GLY A 142 -7.32 -14.62 0.48
N LEU A 143 -6.51 -13.82 -0.21
CA LEU A 143 -6.03 -14.03 -1.57
C LEU A 143 -4.50 -14.20 -1.59
N VAL A 144 -3.93 -14.48 -2.75
CA VAL A 144 -2.48 -14.53 -2.96
C VAL A 144 -2.10 -13.69 -4.20
N PRO A 145 -0.86 -13.16 -4.28
CA PRO A 145 -0.44 -12.36 -5.44
C PRO A 145 -0.62 -13.09 -6.79
N GLU A 146 -0.46 -14.40 -6.80
CA GLU A 146 -0.60 -15.27 -7.97
C GLU A 146 -2.06 -15.40 -8.46
N ASP A 147 -2.98 -14.79 -7.77
CA ASP A 147 -4.39 -14.74 -8.21
C ASP A 147 -4.63 -13.72 -9.34
N PHE A 148 -3.64 -12.84 -9.56
CA PHE A 148 -3.78 -11.69 -10.45
C PHE A 148 -2.79 -11.66 -11.60
#